data_ae2e6c9ba6cb9f34b094220d27dc1b53
#
_entry.id   ae2e6c9ba6cb9f34b094220d27dc1b53
#
_cell.length_a   1.000
_cell.length_b   1.000
_cell.length_c   1.000
_cell.angle_alpha   90.00
_cell.angle_beta   90.00
_cell.angle_gamma   90.00
#
_symmetry.space_group_name_H-M   'P 1'
#
loop_
_entity.id
_entity.type
_entity.pdbx_description
1 polymer ?
#
loop_
_entity_poly.entity_id
_entity_poly.type
_entity_poly.pdbx_seq_one_letter_code
_entity_poly.pdbx_strand_id
1 'polypeptide(L)' 'MRHGRIVGLIQVAYTLDGVKTRKREIAPLVGAARKLGCSSLTVITDHERETIGENGLVVEVLPAREWLAAKGFRYDG' A
#
# COMPACT_ATOMS: atom_id res chain seq x y z
N MET A 1 -8.93 13.36 21.29
CA MET A 1 -8.44 12.69 20.63
C MET A 1 -9.14 11.96 19.83
N ARG A 2 -8.77 11.49 19.01
CA ARG A 2 -9.38 10.91 18.18
C ARG A 2 -9.45 9.56 18.35
N HIS A 3 -10.31 8.94 18.09
CA HIS A 3 -10.37 7.72 18.20
C HIS A 3 -9.79 6.99 17.31
N GLY A 4 -9.26 6.14 17.19
CA GLY A 4 -8.60 5.41 16.38
C GLY A 4 -9.27 4.84 15.24
N ARG A 5 -9.81 5.60 14.35
CA ARG A 5 -10.37 5.11 13.23
C ARG A 5 -9.33 4.83 12.23
N ILE A 6 -9.15 3.63 11.73
CA ILE A 6 -8.19 3.29 10.69
C ILE A 6 -8.78 3.60 9.34
N VAL A 7 -8.18 4.56 8.65
CA VAL A 7 -8.67 4.94 7.35
C VAL A 7 -7.88 4.36 6.22
N GLY A 8 -6.71 3.81 6.48
CA GLY A 8 -5.91 3.19 5.43
C GLY A 8 -4.76 2.41 6.01
N LEU A 9 -4.26 1.46 5.24
CA LEU A 9 -3.10 0.68 5.64
C LEU A 9 -2.03 0.88 4.59
N ILE A 10 -0.79 1.07 5.01
CA ILE A 10 0.32 1.29 4.13
C ILE A 10 1.41 0.30 4.44
N GLN A 11 1.91 -0.35 3.41
CA GLN A 11 2.97 -1.33 3.52
C GLN A 11 4.12 -0.84 2.66
N VAL A 12 5.34 -0.96 3.12
CA VAL A 12 6.49 -0.55 2.33
C VAL A 12 7.22 -1.81 1.90
N ALA A 13 7.44 -1.96 0.60
CA ALA A 13 8.17 -3.10 0.06
C ALA A 13 9.07 -2.58 -1.04
N TYR A 14 10.30 -3.02 -1.08
CA TYR A 14 11.23 -2.54 -2.10
C TYR A 14 10.68 -2.85 -3.48
N THR A 15 10.15 -4.02 -3.69
CA THR A 15 9.61 -4.43 -4.97
C THR A 15 8.52 -5.47 -4.79
N LEU A 16 7.63 -5.58 -5.75
CA LEU A 16 6.61 -6.61 -5.77
C LEU A 16 6.85 -7.52 -6.96
N ASP A 17 8.05 -7.50 -7.53
CA ASP A 17 8.39 -8.32 -8.65
C ASP A 17 8.41 -9.78 -8.23
N GLY A 18 7.84 -10.65 -9.00
CA GLY A 18 7.79 -12.07 -8.70
C GLY A 18 6.53 -12.47 -7.95
N VAL A 19 6.00 -13.61 -8.30
CA VAL A 19 4.76 -14.08 -7.70
C VAL A 19 4.87 -14.30 -6.20
N LYS A 20 5.97 -14.89 -5.76
CA LYS A 20 6.13 -15.16 -4.36
C LYS A 20 6.25 -13.91 -3.54
N THR A 21 7.00 -12.93 -4.02
CA THR A 21 7.18 -11.67 -3.32
C THR A 21 5.84 -10.96 -3.22
N ARG A 22 5.10 -10.94 -4.31
CA ARG A 22 3.82 -10.29 -4.34
C ARG A 22 2.87 -10.91 -3.32
N LYS A 23 2.78 -12.23 -3.28
CA LYS A 23 1.92 -12.87 -2.33
C LYS A 23 2.36 -12.61 -0.91
N ARG A 24 3.64 -12.65 -0.64
CA ARG A 24 4.15 -12.47 0.69
C ARG A 24 3.84 -11.08 1.22
N GLU A 25 3.85 -10.06 0.33
CA GLU A 25 3.60 -8.70 0.76
C GLU A 25 2.11 -8.34 0.76
N ILE A 26 1.38 -8.81 -0.22
CA ILE A 26 -0.02 -8.43 -0.37
C ILE A 26 -0.96 -9.20 0.54
N ALA A 27 -0.75 -10.49 0.70
CA ALA A 27 -1.67 -11.30 1.51
C ALA A 27 -1.85 -10.82 2.94
N PRO A 28 -0.77 -10.50 3.67
CA PRO A 28 -0.95 -10.03 5.04
C PRO A 28 -1.66 -8.68 5.08
N LEU A 29 -1.42 -7.85 4.08
CA LEU A 29 -2.05 -6.54 4.03
C LEU A 29 -3.56 -6.68 3.85
N VAL A 30 -3.97 -7.55 2.93
CA VAL A 30 -5.38 -7.78 2.68
C VAL A 30 -6.02 -8.43 3.92
N GLY A 31 -5.32 -9.35 4.57
CA GLY A 31 -5.82 -9.98 5.78
C GLY A 31 -6.06 -8.98 6.90
N ALA A 32 -5.11 -8.07 7.07
CA ALA A 32 -5.25 -7.05 8.10
C ALA A 32 -6.40 -6.10 7.76
N ALA A 33 -6.53 -5.77 6.49
CA ALA A 33 -7.59 -4.87 6.06
C ALA A 33 -8.97 -5.45 6.38
N ARG A 34 -9.13 -6.76 6.14
CA ARG A 34 -10.39 -7.38 6.42
C ARG A 34 -10.69 -7.36 7.89
N LYS A 35 -9.70 -7.64 8.72
CA LYS A 35 -9.90 -7.64 10.13
C LYS A 35 -10.23 -6.27 10.65
N LEU A 36 -9.65 -5.22 10.12
CA LEU A 36 -9.84 -3.87 10.59
C LEU A 36 -10.96 -3.12 9.88
N GLY A 37 -11.57 -3.75 8.88
CA GLY A 37 -12.65 -3.10 8.14
C GLY A 37 -12.16 -1.95 7.29
N CYS A 38 -10.92 -2.02 6.83
CA CYS A 38 -10.31 -0.95 6.08
C CYS A 38 -10.27 -1.31 4.61
N SER A 39 -10.57 -0.39 3.71
CA SER A 39 -10.53 -0.69 2.29
C SER A 39 -9.52 0.14 1.52
N SER A 40 -8.79 0.99 2.20
CA SER A 40 -7.77 1.81 1.53
C SER A 40 -6.42 1.17 1.77
N LEU A 41 -5.86 0.51 0.78
CA LEU A 41 -4.60 -0.20 0.91
C LEU A 41 -3.57 0.36 -0.06
N THR A 42 -2.38 0.61 0.43
CA THR A 42 -1.32 1.16 -0.39
C THR A 42 -0.02 0.43 -0.11
N VAL A 43 0.72 0.11 -1.18
CA VAL A 43 2.04 -0.47 -1.03
C VAL A 43 3.01 0.51 -1.68
N ILE A 44 4.01 0.93 -0.94
CA ILE A 44 5.00 1.87 -1.46
C ILE A 44 6.23 1.10 -1.85
N THR A 45 6.65 1.24 -3.09
CA THR A 45 7.80 0.52 -3.61
C THR A 45 8.86 1.51 -4.07
N ASP A 46 9.96 0.98 -4.56
CA ASP A 46 11.05 1.81 -5.05
C ASP A 46 10.58 2.56 -6.30
N HIS A 47 10.07 1.88 -7.30
CA HIS A 47 9.62 2.55 -8.51
C HIS A 47 8.47 1.90 -9.25
N GLU A 48 7.76 1.01 -8.61
CA GLU A 48 6.66 0.32 -9.29
C GLU A 48 5.33 1.02 -9.07
N ARG A 49 4.46 0.93 -10.06
CA ARG A 49 3.15 1.51 -9.97
C ARG A 49 2.16 0.55 -10.58
N GLU A 50 1.12 0.22 -9.85
CA GLU A 50 0.15 -0.72 -10.35
C GLU A 50 -1.07 -0.75 -9.42
N THR A 51 -2.18 -1.29 -9.88
CA THR A 51 -3.36 -1.43 -9.06
C THR A 51 -3.69 -2.92 -9.03
N ILE A 52 -3.81 -3.48 -7.86
CA ILE A 52 -4.06 -4.91 -7.71
C ILE A 52 -5.41 -5.13 -7.05
N GLY A 53 -6.23 -5.93 -7.68
CA GLY A 53 -7.50 -6.32 -7.07
C GLY A 53 -7.31 -7.65 -6.39
N GLU A 54 -7.71 -7.75 -5.13
CA GLU A 54 -7.54 -8.98 -4.39
C GLU A 54 -8.69 -9.19 -3.46
N ASN A 55 -9.47 -10.24 -3.68
CA ASN A 55 -10.58 -10.58 -2.79
C ASN A 55 -11.53 -9.43 -2.53
N GLY A 56 -11.84 -8.67 -3.55
CA GLY A 56 -12.78 -7.58 -3.41
C GLY A 56 -12.17 -6.28 -2.90
N LEU A 57 -10.88 -6.29 -2.62
CA LEU A 57 -10.21 -5.09 -2.16
C LEU A 57 -9.24 -4.61 -3.24
N VAL A 58 -8.93 -3.35 -3.24
CA VAL A 58 -8.03 -2.78 -4.22
C VAL A 58 -6.77 -2.27 -3.51
N VAL A 59 -5.62 -2.70 -3.98
CA VAL A 59 -4.34 -2.29 -3.41
C VAL A 59 -3.66 -1.39 -4.44
N GLU A 60 -3.32 -0.18 -4.03
CA GLU A 60 -2.63 0.71 -4.91
C GLU A 60 -1.15 0.65 -4.68
N VAL A 61 -0.36 0.36 -5.69
CA VAL A 61 1.11 0.27 -5.58
C VAL A 61 1.68 1.53 -6.18
N LEU A 62 2.47 2.25 -5.42
CA LEU A 62 3.03 3.52 -5.87
C LEU A 62 4.53 3.61 -5.59
N PRO A 63 5.27 4.31 -6.45
CA PRO A 63 6.66 4.58 -6.14
C PRO A 63 6.73 5.56 -4.97
N ALA A 64 7.72 5.41 -4.13
CA ALA A 64 7.88 6.26 -2.96
C ALA A 64 7.86 7.74 -3.32
N ARG A 65 8.52 8.10 -4.42
CA ARG A 65 8.57 9.47 -4.85
C ARG A 65 7.18 10.04 -5.11
N GLU A 66 6.29 9.26 -5.71
CA GLU A 66 4.95 9.74 -5.98
C GLU A 66 4.11 9.83 -4.72
N TRP A 67 4.29 8.88 -3.83
CA TRP A 67 3.55 8.89 -2.58
C TRP A 67 3.92 10.14 -1.76
N LEU A 68 5.21 10.46 -1.72
CA LEU A 68 5.67 11.62 -0.98
C LEU A 68 5.15 12.90 -1.62
N ALA A 69 5.15 12.98 -2.94
CA ALA A 69 4.66 14.15 -3.63
C ALA A 69 3.17 14.37 -3.35
N ALA A 70 2.41 13.29 -3.33
CA ALA A 70 0.99 13.40 -3.07
C ALA A 70 0.71 13.87 -1.64
N LYS A 71 1.66 13.66 -0.72
CA LYS A 71 1.49 14.11 0.64
C LYS A 71 2.06 15.50 0.87
N GLY A 72 2.49 16.17 -0.20
CA GLY A 72 3.00 17.50 -0.06
C GLY A 72 4.49 17.64 0.18
N PHE A 73 5.20 16.52 0.17
CA PHE A 73 6.63 16.59 0.37
C PHE A 73 7.32 16.90 -0.95
N ARG A 74 8.45 17.70 -0.92
CA ARG A 74 9.15 17.99 -2.09
C ARG A 74 10.43 17.32 -2.10
N TYR A 75 10.81 16.64 -3.12
CA TYR A 75 12.05 15.97 -3.23
C TYR A 75 12.96 16.77 -4.11
N ASP A 76 13.97 17.37 -3.53
CA ASP A 76 14.86 18.15 -4.31
C ASP A 76 16.06 17.41 -4.62
N GLY A 77 16.15 16.27 -4.60
CA GLY A 77 17.26 15.44 -4.82
C GLY A 77 18.11 15.52 -5.83
#